data_6ee809f9bce90c171d4968d1d1c800e3
#
_entry.id   6ee809f9bce90c171d4968d1d1c800e3
#
_cell.length_a   1.000
_cell.length_b   1.000
_cell.length_c   1.000
_cell.angle_alpha   90.00
_cell.angle_beta   90.00
_cell.angle_gamma   90.00
#
_symmetry.space_group_name_H-M   'P 1'
#
loop_
_entity.id
_entity.type
_entity.pdbx_description
1 polymer ?
#
loop_
_entity_poly.entity_id
_entity_poly.type
_entity_poly.pdbx_seq_one_letter_code
_entity_poly.pdbx_strand_id
1 'polypeptide(L)'
;GEIERPTFCKEKEIMSVKVDTQGDLWISPYGKGLDRYIDGGRKQKHYDVSNSDLTNNVILDIEERDGSLWLATDGGGISILNLKDETFSNIRYTPGNIYSFPYSSVFCLYKDRDDNMWAGTIRGGLFGIKEVHMRTYRDVSPGNHYGMSDKTALCLYEDEDGIIWVGTDGGGLNRLEPKSNRFTHYPNTYGYKVASITRYNERELLMYFFSKGLYLFDKRTGNLRPFTLLNDRRNEEIIHSGISVNVDYFDTDKIHLFADKIYTYDKSTGSFTIAHVADSSRYYGTVQRFYSDKDITYLFGRNYILRLDHAKNAAVCLFAFGSKAVINAACRDDEGNFWIGTDKGLFHYDVNTQALNEIKTNMFREVTSVAYANQYLWLGADGLLFRYSIGEDKFFIYGESDGAIPNEYLHKSTLVTRDGAHIYMGGVTGLLHIDREIYKEYNSLSPSSVELSDVVLDGKSVMNKMGDTDRSLRVAWNYTSLTLKTMVREKDIFRKKMFRFN
;
A
#
# COMPACT_ATOMS: atom_id res chain seq x y z
N GLY A 1 -20.33 6.24 51.95
CA GLY A 1 -18.95 6.61 51.66
C GLY A 1 -18.76 8.10 51.87
N GLU A 2 -17.60 8.50 52.36
CA GLU A 2 -17.23 9.92 52.42
C GLU A 2 -16.81 10.41 51.05
N ILE A 3 -17.21 11.66 50.73
CA ILE A 3 -16.80 12.34 49.51
C ILE A 3 -15.80 13.40 49.93
N GLU A 4 -14.55 13.22 49.50
CA GLU A 4 -13.47 14.17 49.76
C GLU A 4 -12.97 14.82 48.44
N ARG A 5 -12.60 16.07 48.52
CA ARG A 5 -11.91 16.79 47.46
C ARG A 5 -10.41 16.64 47.61
N PRO A 6 -9.70 16.13 46.60
CA PRO A 6 -8.25 16.00 46.68
C PRO A 6 -7.59 17.35 46.88
N THR A 7 -6.68 17.47 47.86
CA THR A 7 -5.99 18.73 48.16
C THR A 7 -4.96 19.15 47.11
N PHE A 8 -4.47 18.20 46.31
CA PHE A 8 -3.50 18.43 45.24
C PHE A 8 -4.13 19.04 43.98
N CYS A 9 -5.43 18.83 43.74
CA CYS A 9 -6.12 19.36 42.57
C CYS A 9 -6.91 20.61 42.95
N LYS A 10 -6.43 21.79 42.51
CA LYS A 10 -7.06 23.10 42.79
C LYS A 10 -8.06 23.54 41.71
N GLU A 11 -8.09 22.82 40.57
CA GLU A 11 -8.93 23.17 39.43
C GLU A 11 -10.42 22.98 39.76
N LYS A 12 -11.26 23.88 39.25
CA LYS A 12 -12.70 23.86 39.50
C LYS A 12 -13.52 23.23 38.39
N GLU A 13 -13.02 23.35 37.14
CA GLU A 13 -13.68 22.88 35.94
C GLU A 13 -12.85 21.73 35.34
N ILE A 14 -13.27 20.53 35.62
CA ILE A 14 -12.62 19.32 35.12
C ILE A 14 -13.51 18.72 34.04
N MET A 15 -12.93 18.46 32.84
CA MET A 15 -13.65 17.89 31.71
C MET A 15 -13.58 16.35 31.71
N SER A 16 -12.39 15.79 31.95
CA SER A 16 -12.21 14.33 32.01
C SER A 16 -11.15 13.96 33.03
N VAL A 17 -11.29 12.75 33.57
CA VAL A 17 -10.38 12.14 34.54
C VAL A 17 -10.13 10.69 34.12
N LYS A 18 -8.87 10.29 34.07
CA LYS A 18 -8.47 8.91 33.73
C LYS A 18 -7.36 8.45 34.67
N VAL A 19 -7.45 7.21 35.13
CA VAL A 19 -6.33 6.52 35.75
C VAL A 19 -5.79 5.55 34.69
N ASP A 20 -4.50 5.66 34.39
CA ASP A 20 -3.87 4.80 33.42
C ASP A 20 -3.51 3.43 34.00
N THR A 21 -3.04 2.51 33.16
CA THR A 21 -2.64 1.17 33.57
C THR A 21 -1.41 1.13 34.49
N GLN A 22 -0.66 2.24 34.60
CA GLN A 22 0.46 2.40 35.52
C GLN A 22 0.02 2.94 36.90
N GLY A 23 -1.22 3.37 37.02
CA GLY A 23 -1.81 3.92 38.24
C GLY A 23 -1.68 5.44 38.36
N ASP A 24 -1.21 6.13 37.31
CA ASP A 24 -1.12 7.58 37.30
C ASP A 24 -2.47 8.20 36.99
N LEU A 25 -2.75 9.33 37.67
CA LEU A 25 -4.00 10.07 37.50
C LEU A 25 -3.81 11.21 36.49
N TRP A 26 -4.63 11.21 35.46
CA TRP A 26 -4.66 12.21 34.42
C TRP A 26 -5.93 13.04 34.53
N ILE A 27 -5.79 14.34 34.45
CA ILE A 27 -6.90 15.29 34.60
C ILE A 27 -6.81 16.32 33.47
N SER A 28 -7.93 16.61 32.82
CA SER A 28 -8.04 17.70 31.85
C SER A 28 -8.87 18.86 32.44
N PRO A 29 -8.24 19.92 32.99
CA PRO A 29 -8.95 21.14 33.35
C PRO A 29 -9.36 21.89 32.07
N TYR A 30 -10.55 22.51 32.07
CA TYR A 30 -11.06 23.19 30.89
C TYR A 30 -10.11 24.30 30.40
N GLY A 31 -9.67 24.16 29.14
CA GLY A 31 -8.81 25.14 28.47
C GLY A 31 -7.36 25.20 28.95
N LYS A 32 -6.94 24.30 29.82
CA LYS A 32 -5.60 24.32 30.44
C LYS A 32 -4.67 23.17 29.98
N GLY A 33 -5.14 22.28 29.12
CA GLY A 33 -4.35 21.10 28.66
C GLY A 33 -4.51 19.90 29.57
N LEU A 34 -3.42 19.15 29.83
CA LEU A 34 -3.42 17.87 30.51
C LEU A 34 -2.47 17.88 31.71
N ASP A 35 -2.96 17.49 32.86
CA ASP A 35 -2.20 17.32 34.08
C ASP A 35 -1.99 15.85 34.42
N ARG A 36 -0.74 15.45 34.71
CA ARG A 36 -0.37 14.12 35.22
C ARG A 36 0.00 14.19 36.68
N TYR A 37 -0.66 13.40 37.51
CA TYR A 37 -0.39 13.22 38.91
C TYR A 37 0.16 11.81 39.13
N ILE A 38 1.37 11.72 39.67
CA ILE A 38 2.08 10.47 39.96
C ILE A 38 2.30 10.33 41.46
N ASP A 39 2.65 9.14 41.93
CA ASP A 39 2.93 8.88 43.35
C ASP A 39 1.83 9.38 44.30
N GLY A 40 0.56 9.16 43.96
CA GLY A 40 -0.58 9.61 44.78
C GLY A 40 -0.74 11.14 44.83
N GLY A 41 -0.31 11.84 43.76
CA GLY A 41 -0.42 13.31 43.65
C GLY A 41 0.78 14.10 44.17
N ARG A 42 1.88 13.42 44.55
CA ARG A 42 3.11 14.10 45.07
C ARG A 42 3.91 14.80 43.99
N LYS A 43 3.84 14.32 42.73
CA LYS A 43 4.49 14.92 41.56
C LYS A 43 3.42 15.28 40.52
N GLN A 44 3.62 16.41 39.83
CA GLN A 44 2.75 16.87 38.77
C GLN A 44 3.57 17.16 37.53
N LYS A 45 3.09 16.73 36.38
CA LYS A 45 3.57 17.11 35.07
C LYS A 45 2.40 17.73 34.28
N HIS A 46 2.68 18.73 33.50
CA HIS A 46 1.69 19.49 32.71
C HIS A 46 2.07 19.50 31.25
N TYR A 47 1.08 19.30 30.38
CA TYR A 47 1.21 19.35 28.93
C TYR A 47 0.17 20.33 28.37
N ASP A 48 0.64 21.27 27.58
CA ASP A 48 -0.19 22.20 26.81
C ASP A 48 0.41 22.48 25.43
N VAL A 49 -0.27 23.29 24.61
CA VAL A 49 0.18 23.64 23.26
C VAL A 49 1.47 24.47 23.23
N SER A 50 1.93 25.00 24.36
CA SER A 50 3.16 25.80 24.45
C SER A 50 4.39 24.95 24.78
N ASN A 51 4.22 23.79 25.39
CA ASN A 51 5.30 22.92 25.87
C ASN A 51 5.29 21.51 25.26
N SER A 52 4.33 21.22 24.39
CA SER A 52 4.18 19.91 23.76
C SER A 52 3.52 20.02 22.38
N ASP A 53 3.45 18.91 21.64
CA ASP A 53 2.71 18.83 20.36
C ASP A 53 1.22 18.54 20.56
N LEU A 54 0.65 18.82 21.73
CA LEU A 54 -0.78 18.82 21.97
C LEU A 54 -1.47 19.80 21.02
N THR A 55 -2.54 19.37 20.35
CA THR A 55 -3.19 20.18 19.29
C THR A 55 -4.11 21.29 19.82
N ASN A 56 -4.66 21.10 21.02
CA ASN A 56 -5.56 22.08 21.66
C ASN A 56 -5.61 21.85 23.18
N ASN A 57 -5.67 22.95 23.95
CA ASN A 57 -5.76 22.91 25.43
C ASN A 57 -7.13 22.53 25.97
N VAL A 58 -8.16 22.52 25.12
CA VAL A 58 -9.52 22.07 25.51
C VAL A 58 -9.61 20.57 25.21
N ILE A 59 -9.33 19.74 26.22
CA ILE A 59 -9.44 18.28 26.14
C ILE A 59 -10.76 17.89 26.79
N LEU A 60 -11.64 17.26 26.01
CA LEU A 60 -13.00 16.89 26.42
C LEU A 60 -13.07 15.48 26.99
N ASP A 61 -12.21 14.58 26.53
CA ASP A 61 -12.19 13.20 26.99
C ASP A 61 -10.80 12.56 26.87
N ILE A 62 -10.54 11.53 27.70
CA ILE A 62 -9.28 10.81 27.80
C ILE A 62 -9.56 9.31 27.80
N GLU A 63 -8.98 8.57 26.84
CA GLU A 63 -9.03 7.11 26.83
C GLU A 63 -7.62 6.52 26.67
N GLU A 64 -7.39 5.33 27.21
CA GLU A 64 -6.10 4.64 27.11
C GLU A 64 -6.18 3.45 26.15
N ARG A 65 -5.20 3.38 25.22
CA ARG A 65 -5.04 2.25 24.33
C ARG A 65 -3.57 2.01 24.04
N ASP A 66 -3.13 0.75 24.16
CA ASP A 66 -1.78 0.29 23.76
C ASP A 66 -0.63 1.14 24.33
N GLY A 67 -0.71 1.50 25.65
CA GLY A 67 0.31 2.32 26.32
C GLY A 67 0.34 3.78 25.87
N SER A 68 -0.75 4.26 25.29
CA SER A 68 -0.91 5.66 24.87
C SER A 68 -2.23 6.24 25.35
N LEU A 69 -2.22 7.52 25.73
CA LEU A 69 -3.45 8.27 26.02
C LEU A 69 -3.95 8.95 24.77
N TRP A 70 -5.19 8.69 24.45
CA TRP A 70 -5.95 9.31 23.39
C TRP A 70 -6.76 10.48 23.98
N LEU A 71 -6.56 11.67 23.47
CA LEU A 71 -7.12 12.90 24.00
C LEU A 71 -8.08 13.49 22.97
N ALA A 72 -9.38 13.47 23.26
CA ALA A 72 -10.39 14.13 22.45
C ALA A 72 -10.30 15.63 22.65
N THR A 73 -10.09 16.42 21.60
CA THR A 73 -9.94 17.88 21.74
C THR A 73 -11.02 18.66 21.01
N ASP A 74 -11.34 19.84 21.50
CA ASP A 74 -12.27 20.76 20.83
C ASP A 74 -11.49 21.66 19.83
N GLY A 75 -11.49 21.27 18.58
CA GLY A 75 -10.85 21.99 17.49
C GLY A 75 -9.49 21.44 17.03
N GLY A 76 -8.88 20.52 17.78
CA GLY A 76 -7.57 19.92 17.44
C GLY A 76 -7.63 18.48 16.93
N GLY A 77 -8.82 17.86 16.88
CA GLY A 77 -8.98 16.44 16.56
C GLY A 77 -8.66 15.55 17.76
N ILE A 78 -7.82 14.55 17.57
CA ILE A 78 -7.37 13.64 18.62
C ILE A 78 -5.86 13.76 18.75
N SER A 79 -5.36 14.04 19.95
CA SER A 79 -3.93 13.97 20.27
C SER A 79 -3.65 12.65 20.98
N ILE A 80 -2.57 11.98 20.63
CA ILE A 80 -2.18 10.69 21.18
C ILE A 80 -0.81 10.86 21.85
N LEU A 81 -0.78 10.74 23.18
CA LEU A 81 0.42 10.80 23.99
C LEU A 81 0.93 9.39 24.25
N ASN A 82 2.10 9.04 23.74
CA ASN A 82 2.77 7.80 24.08
C ASN A 82 3.35 7.89 25.51
N LEU A 83 2.93 6.97 26.40
CA LEU A 83 3.30 7.01 27.81
C LEU A 83 4.76 6.61 28.07
N LYS A 84 5.41 5.93 27.12
CA LYS A 84 6.79 5.43 27.27
C LYS A 84 7.84 6.50 26.99
N ASP A 85 7.68 7.24 25.92
CA ASP A 85 8.64 8.26 25.45
C ASP A 85 8.11 9.68 25.50
N GLU A 86 6.84 9.84 25.92
CA GLU A 86 6.13 11.11 26.09
C GLU A 86 6.04 11.94 24.80
N THR A 87 6.07 11.26 23.65
CA THR A 87 5.88 11.89 22.34
C THR A 87 4.38 11.99 21.98
N PHE A 88 4.03 13.02 21.21
CA PHE A 88 2.68 13.20 20.71
C PHE A 88 2.61 12.83 19.22
N SER A 89 1.53 12.16 18.85
CA SER A 89 1.05 12.06 17.47
C SER A 89 -0.39 12.56 17.39
N ASN A 90 -0.84 12.96 16.20
CA ASN A 90 -2.13 13.66 16.09
C ASN A 90 -2.95 13.16 14.91
N ILE A 91 -4.24 12.87 15.16
CA ILE A 91 -5.26 12.56 14.15
C ILE A 91 -6.14 13.80 14.02
N ARG A 92 -5.96 14.60 12.96
CA ARG A 92 -6.64 15.88 12.80
C ARG A 92 -7.13 16.12 11.39
N TYR A 93 -8.10 17.02 11.27
CA TYR A 93 -8.53 17.53 9.99
C TYR A 93 -7.41 18.32 9.30
N THR A 94 -7.19 18.01 8.04
CA THR A 94 -6.25 18.74 7.18
C THR A 94 -6.99 19.17 5.92
N PRO A 95 -7.17 20.48 5.68
CA PRO A 95 -7.87 20.98 4.50
C PRO A 95 -7.29 20.39 3.19
N GLY A 96 -8.17 19.92 2.31
CA GLY A 96 -7.78 19.31 1.04
C GLY A 96 -7.28 17.86 1.13
N ASN A 97 -7.09 17.30 2.32
CA ASN A 97 -6.70 15.91 2.50
C ASN A 97 -7.92 15.05 2.83
N ILE A 98 -8.47 14.35 1.83
CA ILE A 98 -9.63 13.46 2.01
C ILE A 98 -9.34 12.24 2.90
N TYR A 99 -8.07 11.95 3.16
CA TYR A 99 -7.62 10.85 4.03
C TYR A 99 -7.41 11.30 5.47
N SER A 100 -7.54 12.60 5.76
CA SER A 100 -7.47 13.12 7.12
C SER A 100 -8.77 12.89 7.87
N PHE A 101 -8.71 12.93 9.21
CA PHE A 101 -9.92 12.88 10.03
C PHE A 101 -10.84 14.06 9.68
N PRO A 102 -12.13 13.83 9.36
CA PRO A 102 -12.95 14.85 8.71
C PRO A 102 -13.43 15.97 9.63
N TYR A 103 -13.27 15.83 10.94
CA TYR A 103 -13.76 16.79 11.94
C TYR A 103 -12.68 17.20 12.93
N SER A 104 -12.67 18.47 13.31
CA SER A 104 -11.69 19.01 14.26
C SER A 104 -12.11 18.88 15.72
N SER A 105 -13.42 18.79 16.04
CA SER A 105 -13.92 18.71 17.40
C SER A 105 -14.43 17.31 17.73
N VAL A 106 -13.72 16.62 18.61
CA VAL A 106 -14.05 15.29 19.13
C VAL A 106 -14.56 15.46 20.57
N PHE A 107 -15.75 14.95 20.83
CA PHE A 107 -16.42 15.11 22.12
C PHE A 107 -16.10 14.00 23.10
N CYS A 108 -16.07 12.75 22.63
CA CYS A 108 -15.78 11.58 23.47
C CYS A 108 -15.00 10.52 22.71
N LEU A 109 -14.28 9.70 23.45
CA LEU A 109 -13.57 8.51 23.00
C LEU A 109 -14.10 7.29 23.74
N TYR A 110 -14.14 6.15 23.09
CA TYR A 110 -14.52 4.90 23.71
C TYR A 110 -13.70 3.75 23.13
N LYS A 111 -13.04 3.01 23.99
CA LYS A 111 -12.38 1.75 23.64
C LYS A 111 -13.33 0.61 23.94
N ASP A 112 -13.71 -0.15 22.91
CA ASP A 112 -14.58 -1.31 23.09
C ASP A 112 -13.81 -2.55 23.62
N ARG A 113 -14.52 -3.66 23.84
CA ARG A 113 -13.94 -4.89 24.40
C ARG A 113 -12.97 -5.60 23.46
N ASP A 114 -13.02 -5.26 22.19
CA ASP A 114 -12.17 -5.82 21.14
C ASP A 114 -11.03 -4.85 20.75
N ASP A 115 -10.75 -3.84 21.62
CA ASP A 115 -9.74 -2.80 21.46
C ASP A 115 -9.96 -1.85 20.25
N ASN A 116 -11.18 -1.81 19.68
CA ASN A 116 -11.49 -0.80 18.69
C ASN A 116 -11.68 0.57 19.37
N MET A 117 -11.10 1.62 18.78
CA MET A 117 -11.27 2.99 19.25
C MET A 117 -12.40 3.69 18.49
N TRP A 118 -13.32 4.25 19.22
CA TRP A 118 -14.46 5.01 18.71
C TRP A 118 -14.34 6.48 19.10
N ALA A 119 -14.67 7.37 18.18
CA ALA A 119 -14.69 8.83 18.41
C ALA A 119 -16.08 9.40 18.10
N GLY A 120 -16.71 9.95 19.10
CA GLY A 120 -17.91 10.77 18.95
C GLY A 120 -17.54 12.22 18.68
N THR A 121 -18.06 12.80 17.59
CA THR A 121 -17.75 14.18 17.20
C THR A 121 -18.94 15.09 17.49
N ILE A 122 -18.68 16.39 17.66
CA ILE A 122 -19.74 17.36 17.99
C ILE A 122 -20.77 17.48 16.86
N ARG A 123 -20.38 17.31 15.60
CA ARG A 123 -21.27 17.54 14.44
C ARG A 123 -21.20 16.48 13.36
N GLY A 124 -20.33 15.49 13.48
CA GLY A 124 -20.07 14.49 12.44
C GLY A 124 -20.59 13.09 12.77
N GLY A 125 -21.12 12.89 13.97
CA GLY A 125 -21.57 11.57 14.43
C GLY A 125 -20.43 10.72 14.99
N LEU A 126 -20.54 9.41 14.82
CA LEU A 126 -19.64 8.40 15.38
C LEU A 126 -18.67 7.88 14.33
N PHE A 127 -17.38 7.82 14.67
CA PHE A 127 -16.30 7.27 13.85
C PHE A 127 -15.61 6.12 14.59
N GLY A 128 -15.40 5.03 13.90
CA GLY A 128 -14.45 4.01 14.33
C GLY A 128 -13.06 4.34 13.76
N ILE A 129 -12.05 4.28 14.61
CA ILE A 129 -10.68 4.58 14.25
C ILE A 129 -9.91 3.27 14.18
N LYS A 130 -9.43 2.96 12.99
CA LYS A 130 -8.60 1.80 12.70
C LYS A 130 -7.26 2.25 12.16
N GLU A 131 -6.18 1.65 12.62
CA GLU A 131 -4.89 1.76 11.95
C GLU A 131 -4.96 0.98 10.64
N VAL A 132 -4.62 1.62 9.54
CA VAL A 132 -4.58 0.99 8.22
C VAL A 132 -3.17 1.09 7.66
N HIS A 133 -2.63 -0.05 7.25
CA HIS A 133 -1.30 -0.14 6.65
C HIS A 133 -1.35 -0.14 5.12
N MET A 134 -2.53 0.14 4.56
CA MET A 134 -2.73 0.34 3.12
C MET A 134 -3.46 1.63 2.86
N ARG A 135 -3.11 2.28 1.74
CA ARG A 135 -3.80 3.49 1.28
C ARG A 135 -3.82 3.54 -0.24
N THR A 136 -4.97 3.83 -0.81
CA THR A 136 -5.06 4.12 -2.24
C THR A 136 -5.20 5.62 -2.47
N TYR A 137 -4.20 6.25 -3.11
CA TYR A 137 -4.25 7.64 -3.56
C TYR A 137 -5.09 7.72 -4.84
N ARG A 138 -6.32 8.21 -4.72
CA ARG A 138 -7.30 8.28 -5.82
C ARG A 138 -7.82 9.68 -6.12
N ASP A 139 -7.51 10.65 -5.24
CA ASP A 139 -7.95 12.01 -5.42
C ASP A 139 -7.09 12.74 -6.45
N VAL A 140 -7.73 13.42 -7.38
CA VAL A 140 -7.12 14.16 -8.50
C VAL A 140 -7.61 15.60 -8.55
N SER A 141 -7.87 16.20 -7.40
CA SER A 141 -8.30 17.60 -7.33
C SER A 141 -7.14 18.55 -7.69
N PRO A 142 -7.31 19.48 -8.63
CA PRO A 142 -6.27 20.44 -8.98
C PRO A 142 -5.75 21.22 -7.77
N GLY A 143 -4.43 21.29 -7.62
CA GLY A 143 -3.77 21.95 -6.48
C GLY A 143 -3.79 21.16 -5.18
N ASN A 144 -4.37 19.97 -5.16
CA ASN A 144 -4.33 19.09 -4.00
C ASN A 144 -2.98 18.35 -3.92
N HIS A 145 -2.26 18.58 -2.84
CA HIS A 145 -0.96 17.93 -2.58
C HIS A 145 -1.08 16.55 -1.90
N TYR A 146 -2.29 16.04 -1.71
CA TYR A 146 -2.53 14.72 -1.09
C TYR A 146 -2.99 13.65 -2.08
N GLY A 147 -2.98 13.96 -3.36
CA GLY A 147 -3.33 13.05 -4.45
C GLY A 147 -2.48 13.29 -5.69
N MET A 148 -2.65 12.45 -6.69
CA MET A 148 -1.96 12.55 -7.97
C MET A 148 -2.61 13.60 -8.89
N SER A 149 -1.91 13.98 -9.96
CA SER A 149 -2.45 14.83 -11.03
C SER A 149 -3.40 14.11 -11.99
N ASP A 150 -3.39 12.78 -11.99
CA ASP A 150 -4.30 11.91 -12.74
C ASP A 150 -4.52 10.62 -11.96
N LYS A 151 -5.68 9.98 -12.11
CA LYS A 151 -6.04 8.75 -11.40
C LYS A 151 -5.25 7.52 -11.85
N THR A 152 -4.70 7.53 -13.06
CA THR A 152 -4.01 6.37 -13.64
C THR A 152 -2.50 6.50 -13.45
N ALA A 153 -1.91 5.64 -12.63
CA ALA A 153 -0.47 5.57 -12.42
C ALA A 153 0.15 4.54 -13.38
N LEU A 154 0.91 5.01 -14.40
CA LEU A 154 1.47 4.17 -15.46
C LEU A 154 2.82 3.56 -15.12
N CYS A 155 3.68 4.28 -14.41
CA CYS A 155 5.00 3.83 -14.02
C CYS A 155 5.47 4.46 -12.72
N LEU A 156 6.38 3.79 -12.04
CA LEU A 156 6.93 4.20 -10.74
C LEU A 156 8.46 4.10 -10.76
N TYR A 157 9.11 5.03 -10.08
CA TYR A 157 10.55 5.01 -9.87
C TYR A 157 10.89 5.58 -8.49
N GLU A 158 11.73 4.91 -7.72
CA GLU A 158 12.31 5.41 -6.47
C GLU A 158 13.70 5.98 -6.73
N ASP A 159 13.92 7.24 -6.38
CA ASP A 159 15.25 7.85 -6.49
C ASP A 159 16.13 7.60 -5.26
N GLU A 160 17.36 8.11 -5.29
CA GLU A 160 18.37 7.89 -4.25
C GLU A 160 17.97 8.49 -2.89
N ASP A 161 17.10 9.49 -2.90
CA ASP A 161 16.59 10.16 -1.70
C ASP A 161 15.33 9.48 -1.14
N GLY A 162 14.91 8.35 -1.74
CA GLY A 162 13.69 7.63 -1.37
C GLY A 162 12.40 8.31 -1.81
N ILE A 163 12.50 9.24 -2.75
CA ILE A 163 11.34 9.91 -3.36
C ILE A 163 10.74 8.99 -4.42
N ILE A 164 9.42 8.88 -4.42
CA ILE A 164 8.70 8.08 -5.40
C ILE A 164 8.21 9.00 -6.53
N TRP A 165 8.71 8.74 -7.72
CA TRP A 165 8.28 9.41 -8.94
C TRP A 165 7.18 8.58 -9.61
N VAL A 166 6.06 9.24 -9.92
CA VAL A 166 4.88 8.60 -10.48
C VAL A 166 4.55 9.21 -11.84
N GLY A 167 4.63 8.40 -12.86
CA GLY A 167 4.19 8.77 -14.20
C GLY A 167 2.72 8.42 -14.40
N THR A 168 1.96 9.35 -14.98
CA THR A 168 0.51 9.21 -15.13
C THR A 168 0.04 9.25 -16.59
N ASP A 169 -1.24 8.89 -16.82
CA ASP A 169 -1.87 8.87 -18.15
C ASP A 169 -2.53 10.23 -18.50
N GLY A 170 -1.69 11.24 -18.71
CA GLY A 170 -2.14 12.59 -19.08
C GLY A 170 -1.95 13.65 -17.99
N GLY A 171 -1.83 13.28 -16.73
CA GLY A 171 -1.48 14.20 -15.64
C GLY A 171 0.02 14.49 -15.53
N GLY A 172 0.85 13.86 -16.39
CA GLY A 172 2.30 14.08 -16.40
C GLY A 172 3.01 13.40 -15.23
N LEU A 173 4.04 14.09 -14.72
CA LEU A 173 4.93 13.60 -13.66
C LEU A 173 4.47 14.09 -12.27
N ASN A 174 4.48 13.19 -11.30
CA ASN A 174 4.25 13.48 -9.90
C ASN A 174 5.44 13.03 -9.06
N ARG A 175 5.75 13.78 -8.01
CA ARG A 175 6.73 13.46 -6.98
C ARG A 175 5.98 13.20 -5.67
N LEU A 176 6.06 12.00 -5.16
CA LEU A 176 5.51 11.63 -3.85
C LEU A 176 6.64 11.57 -2.82
N GLU A 177 6.47 12.28 -1.73
CA GLU A 177 7.32 12.21 -0.56
C GLU A 177 6.70 11.24 0.46
N PRO A 178 7.24 10.02 0.66
CA PRO A 178 6.61 8.99 1.49
C PRO A 178 6.38 9.41 2.94
N LYS A 179 7.34 10.10 3.56
CA LYS A 179 7.26 10.53 4.97
C LYS A 179 6.10 11.48 5.26
N SER A 180 5.80 12.38 4.34
CA SER A 180 4.73 13.38 4.50
C SER A 180 3.44 13.00 3.75
N ASN A 181 3.48 11.96 2.92
CA ASN A 181 2.42 11.56 1.98
C ASN A 181 1.97 12.72 1.07
N ARG A 182 2.91 13.62 0.71
CA ARG A 182 2.63 14.79 -0.13
C ARG A 182 3.08 14.59 -1.55
N PHE A 183 2.24 15.04 -2.46
CA PHE A 183 2.53 15.09 -3.89
C PHE A 183 2.96 16.49 -4.33
N THR A 184 3.92 16.54 -5.22
CA THR A 184 4.26 17.71 -6.03
C THR A 184 3.96 17.39 -7.48
N HIS A 185 3.19 18.25 -8.13
CA HIS A 185 2.81 18.12 -9.53
C HIS A 185 3.68 19.02 -10.40
N TYR A 186 3.97 18.60 -11.62
CA TYR A 186 4.78 19.37 -12.56
C TYR A 186 3.94 19.74 -13.80
N PRO A 187 3.33 20.96 -13.81
CA PRO A 187 2.42 21.39 -14.87
C PRO A 187 3.01 21.39 -16.28
N ASN A 188 4.32 21.59 -16.43
CA ASN A 188 5.01 21.51 -17.71
C ASN A 188 5.08 20.09 -18.32
N THR A 189 4.63 19.09 -17.57
CA THR A 189 4.49 17.71 -18.04
C THR A 189 3.03 17.31 -18.29
N TYR A 190 2.05 18.18 -18.04
CA TYR A 190 0.63 17.87 -18.26
C TYR A 190 0.33 17.62 -19.75
N GLY A 191 -0.60 16.72 -19.99
CA GLY A 191 -0.95 16.25 -21.34
C GLY A 191 -0.03 15.14 -21.86
N TYR A 192 1.06 14.81 -21.14
CA TYR A 192 1.93 13.70 -21.50
C TYR A 192 1.56 12.42 -20.74
N LYS A 193 1.63 11.29 -21.46
CA LYS A 193 1.58 9.96 -20.87
C LYS A 193 3.00 9.53 -20.52
N VAL A 194 3.32 9.52 -19.24
CA VAL A 194 4.65 9.14 -18.75
C VAL A 194 4.72 7.62 -18.60
N ALA A 195 5.30 6.94 -19.58
CA ALA A 195 5.27 5.49 -19.66
C ALA A 195 6.49 4.80 -19.02
N SER A 196 7.59 5.56 -18.81
CA SER A 196 8.79 5.03 -18.12
C SER A 196 9.59 6.17 -17.50
N ILE A 197 10.21 5.90 -16.35
CA ILE A 197 11.07 6.80 -15.61
C ILE A 197 12.28 6.02 -15.11
N THR A 198 13.48 6.56 -15.27
CA THR A 198 14.72 6.05 -14.67
C THR A 198 15.69 7.16 -14.36
N ARG A 199 16.75 6.86 -13.63
CA ARG A 199 17.85 7.79 -13.39
C ARG A 199 18.64 8.04 -14.67
N TYR A 200 18.96 9.28 -14.98
CA TYR A 200 19.98 9.64 -15.98
C TYR A 200 21.31 9.98 -15.32
N ASN A 201 21.25 10.78 -14.25
CA ASN A 201 22.38 11.12 -13.37
C ASN A 201 21.81 11.54 -11.99
N GLU A 202 22.64 12.05 -11.11
CA GLU A 202 22.21 12.47 -9.76
C GLU A 202 21.11 13.55 -9.78
N ARG A 203 21.12 14.40 -10.79
CA ARG A 203 20.22 15.55 -10.91
C ARG A 203 19.03 15.31 -11.83
N GLU A 204 19.20 14.48 -12.85
CA GLU A 204 18.22 14.35 -13.93
C GLU A 204 17.63 12.94 -14.00
N LEU A 205 16.33 12.89 -14.29
CA LEU A 205 15.61 11.69 -14.67
C LEU A 205 15.52 11.59 -16.19
N LEU A 206 15.66 10.39 -16.72
CA LEU A 206 15.33 10.06 -18.11
C LEU A 206 13.91 9.48 -18.14
N MET A 207 13.05 10.09 -18.95
CA MET A 207 11.65 9.70 -19.05
C MET A 207 11.28 9.39 -20.50
N TYR A 208 10.40 8.44 -20.68
CA TYR A 208 9.74 8.21 -21.96
C TYR A 208 8.30 8.68 -21.91
N PHE A 209 7.95 9.59 -22.77
CA PHE A 209 6.58 10.02 -23.02
C PHE A 209 6.03 9.30 -24.24
N PHE A 210 4.92 8.59 -24.04
CA PHE A 210 4.28 7.83 -25.11
C PHE A 210 3.99 8.73 -26.32
N SER A 211 4.39 8.29 -27.51
CA SER A 211 4.30 9.04 -28.78
C SER A 211 5.06 10.38 -28.84
N LYS A 212 5.89 10.71 -27.84
CA LYS A 212 6.70 11.95 -27.83
C LYS A 212 8.19 11.68 -27.72
N GLY A 213 8.58 10.48 -27.25
CA GLY A 213 9.96 10.06 -27.14
C GLY A 213 10.59 10.32 -25.77
N LEU A 214 11.91 10.44 -25.75
CA LEU A 214 12.70 10.56 -24.55
C LEU A 214 12.93 12.02 -24.14
N TYR A 215 12.87 12.27 -22.82
CA TYR A 215 13.08 13.58 -22.22
C TYR A 215 13.93 13.47 -20.97
N LEU A 216 14.70 14.51 -20.70
CA LEU A 216 15.40 14.71 -19.44
C LEU A 216 14.64 15.71 -18.57
N PHE A 217 14.49 15.35 -17.32
CA PHE A 217 13.82 16.17 -16.31
C PHE A 217 14.76 16.47 -15.15
N ASP A 218 15.01 17.75 -14.89
CA ASP A 218 15.84 18.23 -13.78
C ASP A 218 15.03 18.18 -12.47
N LYS A 219 15.41 17.30 -11.54
CA LYS A 219 14.73 17.09 -10.25
C LYS A 219 14.65 18.34 -9.38
N ARG A 220 15.64 19.24 -9.49
CA ARG A 220 15.75 20.46 -8.68
C ARG A 220 14.95 21.62 -9.24
N THR A 221 15.03 21.85 -10.56
CA THR A 221 14.38 23.01 -11.19
C THR A 221 13.01 22.69 -11.78
N GLY A 222 12.70 21.40 -11.98
CA GLY A 222 11.50 20.94 -12.69
C GLY A 222 11.58 21.17 -14.20
N ASN A 223 12.72 21.57 -14.76
CA ASN A 223 12.86 21.80 -16.18
C ASN A 223 12.84 20.50 -16.97
N LEU A 224 12.08 20.53 -18.07
CA LEU A 224 11.92 19.44 -19.01
C LEU A 224 12.57 19.80 -20.34
N ARG A 225 13.39 18.92 -20.91
CA ARG A 225 13.98 19.09 -22.23
C ARG A 225 13.99 17.78 -23.01
N PRO A 226 13.84 17.82 -24.36
CA PRO A 226 13.98 16.61 -25.16
C PRO A 226 15.39 16.01 -24.98
N PHE A 227 15.45 14.70 -24.88
CA PHE A 227 16.69 13.95 -24.96
C PHE A 227 16.95 13.61 -26.42
N THR A 228 17.70 14.47 -27.10
CA THR A 228 18.05 14.28 -28.50
C THR A 228 19.26 13.37 -28.57
N LEU A 229 19.04 12.16 -28.99
CA LEU A 229 20.08 11.21 -29.34
C LEU A 229 20.70 11.74 -30.66
N LEU A 230 21.99 12.05 -30.65
CA LEU A 230 22.67 12.70 -31.75
C LEU A 230 22.35 12.06 -33.12
N ASN A 231 21.76 12.85 -34.02
CA ASN A 231 21.71 12.72 -35.49
C ASN A 231 21.38 11.36 -36.12
N ASP A 232 20.65 10.45 -35.46
CA ASP A 232 20.36 9.16 -36.04
C ASP A 232 18.86 9.00 -36.35
N ARG A 233 18.52 8.52 -37.55
CA ARG A 233 17.17 8.08 -37.94
C ARG A 233 16.52 7.12 -36.94
N ARG A 234 17.33 6.42 -36.11
CA ARG A 234 16.86 5.51 -35.07
C ARG A 234 16.10 6.20 -33.95
N ASN A 235 16.29 7.51 -33.72
CA ASN A 235 15.45 8.28 -32.82
C ASN A 235 13.99 8.29 -33.27
N GLU A 236 13.77 8.46 -34.56
CA GLU A 236 12.43 8.46 -35.15
C GLU A 236 11.80 7.07 -35.02
N GLU A 237 12.58 5.99 -35.23
CA GLU A 237 12.08 4.61 -35.05
C GLU A 237 11.67 4.35 -33.61
N ILE A 238 12.45 4.77 -32.60
CA ILE A 238 12.12 4.62 -31.19
C ILE A 238 10.92 5.50 -30.79
N ILE A 239 10.86 6.74 -31.27
CA ILE A 239 9.78 7.69 -30.99
C ILE A 239 8.46 7.24 -31.64
N HIS A 240 8.53 6.74 -32.85
CA HIS A 240 7.35 6.34 -33.64
C HIS A 240 6.96 4.89 -33.53
N SER A 241 7.69 4.08 -32.73
CA SER A 241 7.36 2.65 -32.55
C SER A 241 5.94 2.42 -31.97
N GLY A 242 5.29 3.47 -31.45
CA GLY A 242 3.98 3.36 -30.81
C GLY A 242 3.98 2.44 -29.57
N ILE A 243 5.14 1.95 -29.20
CA ILE A 243 5.39 0.94 -28.18
C ILE A 243 5.91 1.65 -26.93
N SER A 244 5.47 1.19 -25.77
CA SER A 244 6.00 1.69 -24.50
C SER A 244 7.46 1.23 -24.32
N VAL A 245 8.37 2.18 -24.21
CA VAL A 245 9.79 1.94 -23.99
C VAL A 245 10.06 1.82 -22.50
N ASN A 246 10.74 0.77 -22.09
CA ASN A 246 11.32 0.67 -20.74
C ASN A 246 12.74 1.22 -20.80
N VAL A 247 13.06 2.08 -19.86
CA VAL A 247 14.38 2.69 -19.75
C VAL A 247 15.03 2.16 -18.48
N ASP A 248 16.24 1.64 -18.61
CA ASP A 248 17.05 1.18 -17.51
C ASP A 248 18.40 1.89 -17.52
N TYR A 249 18.88 2.19 -16.32
CA TYR A 249 20.18 2.78 -16.09
C TYR A 249 20.99 1.85 -15.20
N PHE A 250 21.85 1.09 -15.81
CA PHE A 250 22.55 0.00 -15.19
C PHE A 250 24.05 0.29 -14.99
N ASP A 251 24.64 1.08 -15.89
CA ASP A 251 26.02 1.55 -15.82
C ASP A 251 26.03 3.08 -15.94
N THR A 252 27.01 3.74 -15.32
CA THR A 252 27.14 5.20 -15.36
C THR A 252 27.22 5.77 -16.77
N ASP A 253 27.72 4.99 -17.72
CA ASP A 253 27.95 5.42 -19.09
C ASP A 253 27.00 4.81 -20.13
N LYS A 254 26.18 3.83 -19.76
CA LYS A 254 25.28 3.16 -20.70
C LYS A 254 23.84 3.24 -20.27
N ILE A 255 22.94 3.34 -21.24
CA ILE A 255 21.48 3.30 -21.04
C ILE A 255 20.93 2.19 -21.93
N HIS A 256 20.13 1.30 -21.32
CA HIS A 256 19.43 0.27 -22.05
C HIS A 256 17.99 0.66 -22.33
N LEU A 257 17.56 0.57 -23.57
CA LEU A 257 16.20 0.83 -24.01
C LEU A 257 15.59 -0.46 -24.51
N PHE A 258 14.50 -0.87 -23.89
CA PHE A 258 13.78 -2.12 -24.22
C PHE A 258 12.48 -1.76 -24.95
N ALA A 259 12.48 -1.90 -26.27
CA ALA A 259 11.33 -1.65 -27.14
C ALA A 259 11.06 -2.90 -28.00
N ASP A 260 10.85 -2.74 -29.30
CA ASP A 260 10.83 -3.82 -30.30
C ASP A 260 12.19 -4.51 -30.45
N LYS A 261 13.24 -3.78 -30.13
CA LYS A 261 14.63 -4.26 -30.04
C LYS A 261 15.23 -3.86 -28.70
N ILE A 262 16.38 -4.44 -28.39
CA ILE A 262 17.18 -4.10 -27.22
C ILE A 262 18.28 -3.17 -27.69
N TYR A 263 18.20 -1.91 -27.28
CA TYR A 263 19.19 -0.88 -27.62
C TYR A 263 20.06 -0.59 -26.42
N THR A 264 21.35 -0.39 -26.66
CA THR A 264 22.30 0.15 -25.67
C THR A 264 22.85 1.46 -26.20
N TYR A 265 22.63 2.55 -25.47
CA TYR A 265 23.19 3.85 -25.73
C TYR A 265 24.39 4.08 -24.83
N ASP A 266 25.54 4.38 -25.42
CA ASP A 266 26.76 4.74 -24.73
C ASP A 266 26.88 6.27 -24.67
N LYS A 267 26.83 6.84 -23.46
CA LYS A 267 26.87 8.29 -23.23
C LYS A 267 28.20 8.89 -23.57
N SER A 268 29.29 8.15 -23.44
CA SER A 268 30.63 8.61 -23.69
C SER A 268 30.92 8.80 -25.19
N THR A 269 30.37 7.93 -26.02
CA THR A 269 30.54 7.94 -27.48
C THR A 269 29.34 8.50 -28.23
N GLY A 270 28.19 8.65 -27.58
CA GLY A 270 26.92 9.03 -28.21
C GLY A 270 26.40 7.97 -29.19
N SER A 271 26.86 6.74 -29.10
CA SER A 271 26.57 5.68 -30.08
C SER A 271 25.51 4.70 -29.57
N PHE A 272 24.74 4.14 -30.51
CA PHE A 272 23.81 3.04 -30.25
C PHE A 272 24.31 1.71 -30.77
N THR A 273 24.11 0.69 -29.97
CA THR A 273 24.24 -0.70 -30.40
C THR A 273 22.91 -1.43 -30.20
N ILE A 274 22.63 -2.41 -31.05
CA ILE A 274 21.49 -3.30 -30.93
C ILE A 274 22.00 -4.65 -30.48
N ALA A 275 21.43 -5.21 -29.42
CA ALA A 275 21.80 -6.52 -28.96
C ALA A 275 21.37 -7.61 -29.97
N HIS A 276 22.22 -8.58 -30.17
CA HIS A 276 21.88 -9.75 -30.98
C HIS A 276 20.92 -10.64 -30.19
N VAL A 277 19.75 -10.94 -30.77
CA VAL A 277 18.79 -11.89 -30.21
C VAL A 277 18.74 -13.11 -31.14
N ALA A 278 19.18 -14.24 -30.64
CA ALA A 278 19.13 -15.52 -31.40
C ALA A 278 17.65 -15.84 -31.72
N ASP A 279 17.37 -16.14 -32.99
CA ASP A 279 16.03 -16.49 -33.49
C ASP A 279 14.97 -15.37 -33.22
N SER A 280 15.36 -14.13 -33.50
CA SER A 280 14.54 -12.91 -33.24
C SER A 280 13.16 -12.95 -33.90
N SER A 281 12.94 -13.79 -34.90
CA SER A 281 11.65 -13.99 -35.56
C SER A 281 10.57 -14.58 -34.65
N ARG A 282 10.94 -15.17 -33.52
CA ARG A 282 10.03 -15.78 -32.54
C ARG A 282 9.64 -14.87 -31.39
N TYR A 283 10.38 -13.76 -31.21
CA TYR A 283 10.25 -12.90 -30.04
C TYR A 283 9.73 -11.53 -30.45
N TYR A 284 8.40 -11.39 -30.46
CA TYR A 284 7.72 -10.18 -30.84
C TYR A 284 7.11 -9.47 -29.64
N GLY A 285 7.10 -8.14 -29.69
CA GLY A 285 6.39 -7.27 -28.77
C GLY A 285 7.26 -6.67 -27.70
N THR A 286 6.64 -5.78 -26.92
CA THR A 286 7.31 -5.02 -25.86
C THR A 286 7.78 -5.88 -24.71
N VAL A 287 8.92 -5.53 -24.15
CA VAL A 287 9.34 -5.99 -22.83
C VAL A 287 8.38 -5.42 -21.77
N GLN A 288 7.78 -6.32 -20.99
CA GLN A 288 6.83 -5.98 -19.94
C GLN A 288 7.55 -5.62 -18.63
N ARG A 289 8.61 -6.36 -18.30
CA ARG A 289 9.45 -6.15 -17.14
C ARG A 289 10.88 -6.56 -17.44
N PHE A 290 11.82 -6.03 -16.65
CA PHE A 290 13.22 -6.45 -16.70
C PHE A 290 13.83 -6.42 -15.29
N TYR A 291 14.88 -7.21 -15.11
CA TYR A 291 15.68 -7.25 -13.89
C TYR A 291 17.13 -7.32 -14.28
N SER A 292 17.88 -6.27 -13.96
CA SER A 292 19.29 -6.12 -14.31
C SER A 292 20.17 -6.38 -13.10
N ASP A 293 21.15 -7.27 -13.29
CA ASP A 293 22.35 -7.37 -12.48
C ASP A 293 23.49 -6.75 -13.25
N LYS A 294 24.69 -6.64 -12.64
CA LYS A 294 25.86 -6.01 -13.25
C LYS A 294 26.17 -6.53 -14.66
N ASP A 295 26.06 -7.82 -14.89
CA ASP A 295 26.51 -8.48 -16.13
C ASP A 295 25.36 -9.05 -16.97
N ILE A 296 24.15 -9.14 -16.39
CA ILE A 296 23.01 -9.82 -16.99
C ILE A 296 21.72 -9.05 -16.77
N THR A 297 20.88 -8.98 -17.80
CA THR A 297 19.48 -8.55 -17.65
C THR A 297 18.54 -9.66 -18.06
N TYR A 298 17.57 -9.96 -17.20
CA TYR A 298 16.43 -10.79 -17.52
C TYR A 298 15.30 -9.93 -18.06
N LEU A 299 14.79 -10.29 -19.23
CA LEU A 299 13.76 -9.53 -19.94
C LEU A 299 12.52 -10.40 -20.08
N PHE A 300 11.40 -9.92 -19.61
CA PHE A 300 10.09 -10.55 -19.70
C PHE A 300 9.31 -9.87 -20.83
N GLY A 301 9.24 -10.56 -21.96
CA GLY A 301 8.39 -10.14 -23.07
C GLY A 301 6.97 -10.68 -22.89
N ARG A 302 6.15 -10.55 -23.93
CA ARG A 302 4.75 -10.94 -23.86
C ARG A 302 4.53 -12.44 -23.60
N ASN A 303 5.40 -13.30 -24.11
CA ASN A 303 5.29 -14.76 -23.99
C ASN A 303 6.64 -15.47 -23.87
N TYR A 304 7.70 -14.76 -23.50
CA TYR A 304 9.05 -15.29 -23.42
C TYR A 304 9.84 -14.63 -22.30
N ILE A 305 10.92 -15.32 -21.89
CA ILE A 305 11.94 -14.82 -20.97
C ILE A 305 13.27 -14.86 -21.70
N LEU A 306 13.92 -13.71 -21.84
CA LEU A 306 15.27 -13.60 -22.38
C LEU A 306 16.27 -13.30 -21.29
N ARG A 307 17.50 -13.75 -21.47
CA ARG A 307 18.67 -13.39 -20.69
C ARG A 307 19.66 -12.66 -21.60
N LEU A 308 19.86 -11.38 -21.36
CA LEU A 308 20.83 -10.52 -22.04
C LEU A 308 22.15 -10.58 -21.27
N ASP A 309 23.22 -10.95 -21.99
CA ASP A 309 24.61 -10.88 -21.52
C ASP A 309 25.20 -9.55 -22.02
N HIS A 310 25.57 -8.68 -21.10
CA HIS A 310 26.03 -7.33 -21.45
C HIS A 310 27.40 -7.33 -22.12
N ALA A 311 28.30 -8.21 -21.70
CA ALA A 311 29.63 -8.32 -22.28
C ALA A 311 29.60 -8.80 -23.74
N LYS A 312 28.67 -9.70 -24.06
CA LYS A 312 28.47 -10.23 -25.41
C LYS A 312 27.52 -9.37 -26.25
N ASN A 313 26.79 -8.45 -25.63
CA ASN A 313 25.66 -7.73 -26.23
C ASN A 313 24.69 -8.68 -26.98
N ALA A 314 24.37 -9.79 -26.33
CA ALA A 314 23.57 -10.86 -26.93
C ALA A 314 22.55 -11.40 -25.93
N ALA A 315 21.34 -11.67 -26.41
CA ALA A 315 20.27 -12.26 -25.63
C ALA A 315 19.94 -13.67 -26.09
N VAL A 316 19.68 -14.54 -25.12
CA VAL A 316 19.23 -15.91 -25.37
C VAL A 316 17.86 -16.13 -24.71
N CYS A 317 17.02 -16.93 -25.36
CA CYS A 317 15.74 -17.31 -24.78
C CYS A 317 15.95 -18.40 -23.74
N LEU A 318 15.47 -18.14 -22.52
CA LEU A 318 15.47 -19.12 -21.44
C LEU A 318 14.18 -19.96 -21.47
N PHE A 319 13.05 -19.30 -21.72
CA PHE A 319 11.74 -19.94 -21.73
C PHE A 319 10.78 -19.22 -22.68
N ALA A 320 9.89 -19.98 -23.32
CA ALA A 320 8.83 -19.45 -24.16
C ALA A 320 7.50 -20.18 -23.88
N PHE A 321 6.49 -19.40 -23.51
CA PHE A 321 5.12 -19.90 -23.29
C PHE A 321 4.41 -20.29 -24.61
N GLY A 322 4.92 -19.83 -25.75
CA GLY A 322 4.24 -19.97 -27.02
C GLY A 322 2.91 -19.21 -27.04
N SER A 323 1.83 -19.87 -27.51
CA SER A 323 0.47 -19.31 -27.47
C SER A 323 -0.30 -19.65 -26.18
N LYS A 324 0.34 -20.30 -25.20
CA LYS A 324 -0.35 -20.84 -24.02
C LYS A 324 -0.65 -19.80 -22.96
N ALA A 325 0.22 -18.81 -22.78
CA ALA A 325 0.02 -17.76 -21.79
C ALA A 325 0.69 -16.44 -22.22
N VAL A 326 0.15 -15.34 -21.74
CA VAL A 326 0.67 -13.97 -21.91
C VAL A 326 1.22 -13.49 -20.57
N ILE A 327 2.50 -13.14 -20.53
CA ILE A 327 3.14 -12.55 -19.36
C ILE A 327 2.63 -11.13 -19.20
N ASN A 328 2.02 -10.82 -18.06
CA ASN A 328 1.59 -9.47 -17.69
C ASN A 328 2.60 -8.82 -16.74
N ALA A 329 3.14 -9.57 -15.77
CA ALA A 329 4.03 -9.04 -14.76
C ALA A 329 5.05 -10.10 -14.32
N ALA A 330 6.17 -9.62 -13.74
CA ALA A 330 7.13 -10.48 -13.07
C ALA A 330 7.73 -9.76 -11.87
N CYS A 331 8.17 -10.51 -10.86
CA CYS A 331 9.04 -10.02 -9.80
C CYS A 331 10.10 -11.07 -9.46
N ARG A 332 11.18 -10.61 -8.83
CA ARG A 332 12.29 -11.46 -8.38
C ARG A 332 12.18 -11.68 -6.88
N ASP A 333 12.44 -12.90 -6.42
CA ASP A 333 12.51 -13.22 -4.99
C ASP A 333 13.95 -13.13 -4.43
N ASP A 334 14.11 -13.37 -3.14
CA ASP A 334 15.41 -13.32 -2.45
C ASP A 334 16.38 -14.43 -2.91
N GLU A 335 15.87 -15.52 -3.46
CA GLU A 335 16.66 -16.63 -4.00
C GLU A 335 17.11 -16.36 -5.44
N GLY A 336 16.63 -15.28 -6.05
CA GLY A 336 16.92 -14.89 -7.43
C GLY A 336 16.02 -15.52 -8.47
N ASN A 337 14.99 -16.27 -8.07
CA ASN A 337 13.99 -16.84 -8.94
C ASN A 337 12.92 -15.81 -9.32
N PHE A 338 12.04 -16.15 -10.25
CA PHE A 338 11.01 -15.23 -10.72
C PHE A 338 9.61 -15.74 -10.49
N TRP A 339 8.75 -14.84 -10.01
CA TRP A 339 7.32 -15.03 -9.95
C TRP A 339 6.67 -14.27 -11.10
N ILE A 340 5.86 -14.98 -11.91
CA ILE A 340 5.37 -14.50 -13.19
C ILE A 340 3.85 -14.52 -13.18
N GLY A 341 3.25 -13.32 -13.27
CA GLY A 341 1.82 -13.15 -13.47
C GLY A 341 1.46 -13.20 -14.94
N THR A 342 0.42 -13.97 -15.27
CA THR A 342 -0.03 -14.19 -16.64
C THR A 342 -1.56 -14.08 -16.76
N ASP A 343 -2.08 -14.10 -17.99
CA ASP A 343 -3.51 -14.24 -18.30
C ASP A 343 -4.08 -15.63 -17.95
N LYS A 344 -3.24 -16.56 -17.43
CA LYS A 344 -3.60 -17.91 -17.01
C LYS A 344 -3.28 -18.20 -15.55
N GLY A 345 -2.85 -17.19 -14.78
CA GLY A 345 -2.54 -17.32 -13.37
C GLY A 345 -1.11 -16.96 -13.02
N LEU A 346 -0.64 -17.51 -11.89
CA LEU A 346 0.66 -17.26 -11.30
C LEU A 346 1.60 -18.44 -11.54
N PHE A 347 2.83 -18.14 -11.93
CA PHE A 347 3.89 -19.14 -12.15
C PHE A 347 5.14 -18.77 -11.35
N HIS A 348 5.89 -19.79 -10.94
CA HIS A 348 7.23 -19.68 -10.37
C HIS A 348 8.26 -20.26 -11.34
N TYR A 349 9.26 -19.47 -11.70
CA TYR A 349 10.37 -19.86 -12.57
C TYR A 349 11.67 -19.93 -11.77
N ASP A 350 12.21 -21.12 -11.63
CA ASP A 350 13.52 -21.39 -11.03
C ASP A 350 14.61 -21.15 -12.07
N VAL A 351 15.49 -20.19 -11.79
CA VAL A 351 16.56 -19.77 -12.71
C VAL A 351 17.63 -20.83 -12.88
N ASN A 352 17.90 -21.62 -11.84
CA ASN A 352 18.96 -22.63 -11.84
C ASN A 352 18.55 -23.90 -12.61
N THR A 353 17.33 -24.37 -12.33
CA THR A 353 16.81 -25.61 -12.96
C THR A 353 16.07 -25.32 -14.26
N GLN A 354 15.73 -24.04 -14.54
CA GLN A 354 14.88 -23.57 -15.63
C GLN A 354 13.47 -24.20 -15.60
N ALA A 355 13.04 -24.65 -14.43
CA ALA A 355 11.71 -25.20 -14.24
C ALA A 355 10.67 -24.10 -14.06
N LEU A 356 9.53 -24.25 -14.74
CA LEU A 356 8.38 -23.39 -14.58
C LEU A 356 7.25 -24.16 -13.89
N ASN A 357 6.82 -23.69 -12.72
CA ASN A 357 5.79 -24.31 -11.91
C ASN A 357 4.55 -23.41 -11.83
N GLU A 358 3.38 -23.93 -12.12
CA GLU A 358 2.10 -23.24 -11.96
C GLU A 358 1.65 -23.28 -10.50
N ILE A 359 1.24 -22.16 -9.94
CA ILE A 359 0.59 -22.06 -8.63
C ILE A 359 -0.90 -22.23 -8.84
N LYS A 360 -1.39 -23.43 -8.56
CA LYS A 360 -2.80 -23.79 -8.79
C LYS A 360 -3.72 -23.13 -7.77
N THR A 361 -4.65 -22.35 -8.26
CA THR A 361 -5.70 -21.72 -7.46
C THR A 361 -6.97 -21.53 -8.28
N ASN A 362 -8.11 -21.45 -7.60
CA ASN A 362 -9.40 -21.09 -8.21
C ASN A 362 -9.85 -19.67 -7.80
N MET A 363 -9.00 -18.92 -7.11
CA MET A 363 -9.34 -17.60 -6.57
C MET A 363 -9.30 -16.50 -7.63
N PHE A 364 -8.46 -16.66 -8.65
CA PHE A 364 -8.33 -15.72 -9.77
C PHE A 364 -7.91 -16.45 -11.04
N ARG A 365 -8.05 -15.78 -12.17
CA ARG A 365 -7.63 -16.30 -13.50
C ARG A 365 -6.45 -15.53 -14.05
N GLU A 366 -6.50 -14.21 -13.99
CA GLU A 366 -5.50 -13.33 -14.55
C GLU A 366 -4.76 -12.59 -13.43
N VAL A 367 -3.43 -12.58 -13.53
CA VAL A 367 -2.56 -11.77 -12.67
C VAL A 367 -1.94 -10.67 -13.51
N THR A 368 -2.27 -9.42 -13.20
CA THR A 368 -1.82 -8.23 -13.95
C THR A 368 -0.61 -7.55 -13.33
N SER A 369 -0.39 -7.75 -12.02
CA SER A 369 0.71 -7.11 -11.28
C SER A 369 1.22 -8.03 -10.19
N VAL A 370 2.54 -8.06 -9.98
CA VAL A 370 3.20 -8.90 -8.97
C VAL A 370 4.31 -8.10 -8.29
N ALA A 371 4.37 -8.15 -6.97
CA ALA A 371 5.48 -7.63 -6.16
C ALA A 371 5.89 -8.67 -5.12
N TYR A 372 7.18 -8.83 -4.89
CA TYR A 372 7.72 -9.69 -3.82
C TYR A 372 8.31 -8.81 -2.71
N ALA A 373 7.89 -9.05 -1.48
CA ALA A 373 8.45 -8.42 -0.30
C ALA A 373 8.25 -9.30 0.95
N ASN A 374 9.29 -9.45 1.76
CA ASN A 374 9.22 -10.14 3.06
C ASN A 374 8.62 -11.55 2.98
N GLN A 375 8.98 -12.34 1.97
CA GLN A 375 8.50 -13.71 1.71
C GLN A 375 7.01 -13.80 1.34
N TYR A 376 6.40 -12.69 0.97
CA TYR A 376 5.04 -12.62 0.45
C TYR A 376 5.03 -12.09 -0.98
N LEU A 377 4.07 -12.58 -1.75
CA LEU A 377 3.72 -11.96 -3.01
C LEU A 377 2.46 -11.11 -2.86
N TRP A 378 2.52 -9.91 -3.40
CA TRP A 378 1.39 -9.03 -3.56
C TRP A 378 0.96 -9.06 -5.02
N LEU A 379 -0.29 -9.41 -5.26
CA LEU A 379 -0.81 -9.67 -6.59
C LEU A 379 -2.00 -8.76 -6.88
N GLY A 380 -1.94 -8.05 -7.99
CA GLY A 380 -3.13 -7.48 -8.62
C GLY A 380 -3.72 -8.55 -9.55
N ALA A 381 -4.90 -9.06 -9.23
CA ALA A 381 -5.52 -10.13 -10.00
C ALA A 381 -7.04 -9.95 -10.06
N ASP A 382 -7.65 -10.08 -11.25
CA ASP A 382 -9.09 -9.91 -11.50
C ASP A 382 -9.68 -8.65 -10.84
N GLY A 383 -8.91 -7.55 -10.82
CA GLY A 383 -9.32 -6.27 -10.20
C GLY A 383 -9.24 -6.19 -8.67
N LEU A 384 -8.74 -7.22 -8.02
CA LEU A 384 -8.59 -7.30 -6.56
C LEU A 384 -7.11 -7.36 -6.16
N LEU A 385 -6.85 -7.08 -4.88
CA LEU A 385 -5.54 -7.23 -4.27
C LEU A 385 -5.47 -8.53 -3.47
N PHE A 386 -4.47 -9.35 -3.76
CA PHE A 386 -4.16 -10.56 -3.03
C PHE A 386 -2.77 -10.50 -2.41
N ARG A 387 -2.60 -11.17 -1.28
CA ARG A 387 -1.31 -11.52 -0.72
C ARG A 387 -1.19 -13.04 -0.67
N TYR A 388 -0.12 -13.57 -1.23
CA TYR A 388 0.21 -14.99 -1.16
C TYR A 388 1.38 -15.22 -0.19
N SER A 389 1.14 -16.02 0.84
CA SER A 389 2.16 -16.50 1.77
C SER A 389 2.84 -17.72 1.16
N ILE A 390 4.09 -17.56 0.73
CA ILE A 390 4.84 -18.64 0.05
C ILE A 390 5.05 -19.81 1.01
N GLY A 391 5.42 -19.53 2.26
CA GLY A 391 5.71 -20.58 3.26
C GLY A 391 4.47 -21.35 3.74
N GLU A 392 3.27 -20.73 3.69
CA GLU A 392 2.02 -21.36 4.13
C GLU A 392 1.15 -21.86 2.97
N ASP A 393 1.50 -21.54 1.73
CA ASP A 393 0.71 -21.79 0.52
C ASP A 393 -0.74 -21.28 0.66
N LYS A 394 -0.90 -20.01 1.12
CA LYS A 394 -2.20 -19.41 1.38
C LYS A 394 -2.34 -18.04 0.74
N PHE A 395 -3.55 -17.78 0.23
CA PHE A 395 -3.95 -16.49 -0.31
C PHE A 395 -4.84 -15.73 0.68
N PHE A 396 -4.61 -14.41 0.77
CA PHE A 396 -5.41 -13.46 1.51
C PHE A 396 -5.92 -12.39 0.53
N ILE A 397 -7.17 -11.94 0.71
CA ILE A 397 -7.80 -10.91 -0.13
C ILE A 397 -7.92 -9.64 0.69
N TYR A 398 -7.60 -8.51 0.08
CA TYR A 398 -7.74 -7.18 0.68
C TYR A 398 -8.74 -6.34 -0.10
N GLY A 399 -9.50 -5.52 0.61
CA GLY A 399 -10.56 -4.68 0.05
C GLY A 399 -10.57 -3.26 0.59
N GLU A 400 -11.67 -2.55 0.36
CA GLU A 400 -11.82 -1.14 0.76
C GLU A 400 -11.65 -0.93 2.27
N SER A 401 -12.11 -1.89 3.10
CA SER A 401 -11.94 -1.83 4.55
C SER A 401 -10.48 -1.89 5.00
N ASP A 402 -9.60 -2.42 4.15
CA ASP A 402 -8.17 -2.50 4.40
C ASP A 402 -7.40 -1.34 3.76
N GLY A 403 -8.09 -0.46 3.02
CA GLY A 403 -7.50 0.65 2.26
C GLY A 403 -7.17 0.33 0.81
N ALA A 404 -7.44 -0.91 0.36
CA ALA A 404 -7.26 -1.36 -1.02
C ALA A 404 -8.59 -1.31 -1.78
N ILE A 405 -8.78 -0.31 -2.64
CA ILE A 405 -9.97 -0.25 -3.51
C ILE A 405 -9.81 -1.20 -4.71
N PRO A 406 -10.90 -1.70 -5.29
CA PRO A 406 -10.86 -2.44 -6.55
C PRO A 406 -10.16 -1.61 -7.63
N ASN A 407 -9.16 -2.20 -8.28
CA ASN A 407 -8.30 -1.51 -9.23
C ASN A 407 -7.76 -2.48 -10.29
N GLU A 408 -7.73 -2.07 -11.53
CA GLU A 408 -6.95 -2.75 -12.56
C GLU A 408 -5.48 -2.32 -12.39
N TYR A 409 -4.71 -3.15 -11.68
CA TYR A 409 -3.29 -2.89 -11.42
C TYR A 409 -2.47 -3.08 -12.70
N LEU A 410 -1.59 -2.12 -12.96
CA LEU A 410 -0.82 -2.09 -14.20
C LEU A 410 0.56 -2.75 -14.02
N HIS A 411 0.94 -3.56 -14.98
CA HIS A 411 2.15 -4.37 -14.95
C HIS A 411 3.47 -3.58 -14.79
N LYS A 412 3.55 -2.35 -15.31
CA LYS A 412 4.74 -1.50 -15.21
C LYS A 412 4.73 -0.56 -14.01
N SER A 413 3.65 -0.57 -13.24
CA SER A 413 3.42 0.36 -12.15
C SER A 413 3.50 -0.34 -10.79
N THR A 414 4.54 -1.15 -10.59
CA THR A 414 4.79 -1.85 -9.33
C THR A 414 6.19 -1.55 -8.86
N LEU A 415 6.32 -1.15 -7.60
CA LEU A 415 7.57 -0.78 -6.96
C LEU A 415 7.60 -1.32 -5.52
N VAL A 416 8.67 -2.00 -5.15
CA VAL A 416 9.05 -2.27 -3.77
C VAL A 416 10.21 -1.33 -3.46
N THR A 417 10.13 -0.57 -2.38
CA THR A 417 11.21 0.35 -1.99
C THR A 417 12.48 -0.42 -1.64
N ARG A 418 13.65 0.21 -1.81
CA ARG A 418 14.96 -0.42 -1.60
C ARG A 418 15.15 -0.96 -0.19
N ASP A 419 14.53 -0.33 0.81
CA ASP A 419 14.53 -0.78 2.19
C ASP A 419 13.49 -1.89 2.48
N GLY A 420 12.68 -2.28 1.46
CA GLY A 420 11.62 -3.26 1.58
C GLY A 420 10.47 -2.83 2.50
N ALA A 421 10.42 -1.55 2.90
CA ALA A 421 9.43 -1.06 3.84
C ALA A 421 8.09 -0.72 3.20
N HIS A 422 8.09 -0.36 1.93
CA HIS A 422 6.89 0.09 1.23
C HIS A 422 6.72 -0.59 -0.12
N ILE A 423 5.48 -0.88 -0.46
CA ILE A 423 5.11 -1.39 -1.79
C ILE A 423 4.13 -0.40 -2.40
N TYR A 424 4.38 -0.03 -3.64
CA TYR A 424 3.48 0.80 -4.43
C TYR A 424 2.99 0.02 -5.65
N MET A 425 1.67 0.03 -5.88
CA MET A 425 1.04 -0.62 -7.02
C MET A 425 0.09 0.35 -7.69
N GLY A 426 0.46 0.83 -8.86
CA GLY A 426 -0.35 1.74 -9.66
C GLY A 426 -1.40 0.99 -10.49
N GLY A 427 -2.50 1.66 -10.74
CA GLY A 427 -3.59 1.15 -11.54
C GLY A 427 -4.39 2.27 -12.20
N VAL A 428 -5.51 1.91 -12.82
CA VAL A 428 -6.38 2.86 -13.55
C VAL A 428 -7.22 3.75 -12.62
N THR A 429 -7.37 3.37 -11.34
CA THR A 429 -8.21 4.07 -10.36
C THR A 429 -7.43 4.60 -9.16
N GLY A 430 -6.10 4.63 -9.22
CA GLY A 430 -5.25 5.15 -8.17
C GLY A 430 -3.93 4.42 -8.01
N LEU A 431 -3.15 4.92 -7.07
CA LEU A 431 -1.88 4.34 -6.62
C LEU A 431 -2.08 3.75 -5.22
N LEU A 432 -1.98 2.45 -5.09
CA LEU A 432 -1.98 1.75 -3.80
C LEU A 432 -0.59 1.85 -3.16
N HIS A 433 -0.55 2.18 -1.90
CA HIS A 433 0.60 2.11 -1.02
C HIS A 433 0.34 1.09 0.08
N ILE A 434 1.28 0.20 0.33
CA ILE A 434 1.26 -0.82 1.38
C ILE A 434 2.49 -0.63 2.26
N ASP A 435 2.28 -0.48 3.57
CA ASP A 435 3.34 -0.39 4.56
C ASP A 435 3.68 -1.79 5.10
N ARG A 436 4.96 -2.05 5.39
CA ARG A 436 5.42 -3.34 5.97
C ARG A 436 4.78 -3.67 7.32
N GLU A 437 4.30 -2.67 8.05
CA GLU A 437 3.64 -2.88 9.35
C GLU A 437 2.42 -3.81 9.23
N ILE A 438 1.84 -3.96 8.03
CA ILE A 438 0.75 -4.91 7.74
C ILE A 438 1.11 -6.35 8.12
N TYR A 439 2.40 -6.71 8.09
CA TYR A 439 2.82 -8.07 8.47
C TYR A 439 2.70 -8.32 9.97
N LYS A 440 2.69 -7.27 10.81
CA LYS A 440 2.51 -7.38 12.26
C LYS A 440 1.06 -7.70 12.64
N GLU A 441 0.11 -7.13 11.92
CA GLU A 441 -1.33 -7.36 12.17
C GLU A 441 -1.72 -8.83 12.04
N TYR A 442 -1.17 -9.53 11.04
CA TYR A 442 -1.54 -10.92 10.76
C TYR A 442 -1.04 -11.93 11.78
N ASN A 443 0.06 -11.62 12.47
CA ASN A 443 0.58 -12.47 13.55
C ASN A 443 -0.27 -12.35 14.83
N SER A 444 -1.11 -11.34 14.94
CA SER A 444 -1.98 -11.07 16.09
C SER A 444 -3.45 -11.47 15.88
N LEU A 445 -3.86 -11.78 14.65
CA LEU A 445 -5.25 -12.18 14.36
C LEU A 445 -5.50 -13.59 14.88
N SER A 446 -6.18 -13.66 16.01
CA SER A 446 -6.85 -14.91 16.44
C SER A 446 -7.84 -15.33 15.36
N PRO A 447 -7.93 -16.61 15.01
CA PRO A 447 -8.91 -17.08 14.05
C PRO A 447 -10.32 -16.67 14.51
N SER A 448 -11.10 -16.11 13.60
CA SER A 448 -12.50 -15.78 13.85
C SER A 448 -13.21 -17.05 14.28
N SER A 449 -13.85 -17.05 15.46
CA SER A 449 -14.67 -18.17 15.88
C SER A 449 -16.05 -18.07 15.26
N VAL A 450 -16.52 -19.15 14.66
CA VAL A 450 -17.91 -19.28 14.25
C VAL A 450 -18.69 -19.83 15.44
N GLU A 451 -19.57 -19.04 15.99
CA GLU A 451 -20.46 -19.46 17.07
C GLU A 451 -21.85 -19.74 16.52
N LEU A 452 -22.45 -20.80 17.01
CA LEU A 452 -23.83 -21.11 16.71
C LEU A 452 -24.73 -20.14 17.51
N SER A 453 -25.42 -19.24 16.79
CA SER A 453 -26.26 -18.23 17.42
C SER A 453 -27.70 -18.70 17.65
N ASP A 454 -28.21 -19.62 16.82
CA ASP A 454 -29.53 -20.20 16.96
C ASP A 454 -29.66 -21.53 16.20
N VAL A 455 -30.48 -22.42 16.71
CA VAL A 455 -30.93 -23.64 16.03
C VAL A 455 -32.44 -23.61 15.93
N VAL A 456 -32.92 -23.61 14.70
CA VAL A 456 -34.37 -23.52 14.42
C VAL A 456 -34.87 -24.82 13.79
N LEU A 457 -35.83 -25.47 14.42
CA LEU A 457 -36.53 -26.65 13.89
C LEU A 457 -37.95 -26.23 13.52
N ASP A 458 -38.36 -26.46 12.27
CA ASP A 458 -39.66 -26.10 11.71
C ASP A 458 -40.11 -24.68 12.13
N GLY A 459 -39.19 -23.69 12.01
CA GLY A 459 -39.42 -22.29 12.32
C GLY A 459 -39.41 -21.91 13.82
N LYS A 460 -39.11 -22.86 14.74
CA LYS A 460 -39.02 -22.57 16.17
C LYS A 460 -37.59 -22.74 16.68
N SER A 461 -37.10 -21.72 17.40
CA SER A 461 -35.78 -21.79 18.07
C SER A 461 -35.80 -22.88 19.15
N VAL A 462 -34.75 -23.70 19.16
CA VAL A 462 -34.57 -24.79 20.15
C VAL A 462 -33.23 -24.64 20.91
N MET A 463 -32.61 -23.49 20.83
CA MET A 463 -31.30 -23.21 21.45
C MET A 463 -31.30 -23.43 22.96
N ASN A 464 -32.42 -23.13 23.62
CA ASN A 464 -32.62 -23.36 25.06
C ASN A 464 -32.77 -24.84 25.46
N LYS A 465 -32.87 -25.75 24.49
CA LYS A 465 -32.91 -27.22 24.71
C LYS A 465 -31.53 -27.88 24.53
N MET A 466 -30.52 -27.13 24.16
CA MET A 466 -29.15 -27.62 24.10
C MET A 466 -28.55 -27.63 25.50
N GLY A 467 -28.08 -28.80 25.94
CA GLY A 467 -27.43 -28.94 27.27
C GLY A 467 -26.12 -28.14 27.33
N ASP A 468 -25.84 -27.53 28.49
CA ASP A 468 -24.66 -26.68 28.73
C ASP A 468 -23.33 -27.42 28.60
N THR A 469 -23.32 -28.75 28.77
CA THR A 469 -22.08 -29.53 28.82
C THR A 469 -21.75 -30.29 27.54
N ASP A 470 -22.74 -30.61 26.73
CA ASP A 470 -22.56 -31.56 25.62
C ASP A 470 -22.73 -30.96 24.22
N ARG A 471 -23.23 -29.72 24.14
CA ARG A 471 -23.53 -28.98 22.91
C ARG A 471 -24.14 -29.83 21.80
N SER A 472 -24.85 -30.90 22.19
CA SER A 472 -25.54 -31.81 21.29
C SER A 472 -27.05 -31.58 21.32
N LEU A 473 -27.68 -31.60 20.16
CA LEU A 473 -29.13 -31.55 20.00
C LEU A 473 -29.58 -32.84 19.37
N ARG A 474 -30.43 -33.61 20.08
CA ARG A 474 -31.12 -34.78 19.50
C ARG A 474 -32.40 -34.33 18.86
N VAL A 475 -32.49 -34.48 17.55
CA VAL A 475 -33.64 -34.08 16.76
C VAL A 475 -34.48 -35.33 16.43
N ALA A 476 -35.75 -35.29 16.70
CA ALA A 476 -36.68 -36.38 16.32
C ALA A 476 -36.84 -36.40 14.79
N TRP A 477 -37.06 -37.59 14.23
CA TRP A 477 -37.13 -37.79 12.78
C TRP A 477 -38.33 -37.10 12.08
N ASN A 478 -39.30 -36.59 12.83
CA ASN A 478 -40.51 -35.96 12.33
C ASN A 478 -40.40 -34.45 12.07
N TYR A 479 -39.22 -33.85 12.22
CA TYR A 479 -38.97 -32.49 11.79
C TYR A 479 -38.64 -32.42 10.29
N THR A 480 -39.16 -31.40 9.62
CA THR A 480 -39.01 -31.23 8.16
C THR A 480 -37.96 -30.23 7.78
N SER A 481 -37.59 -29.32 8.69
CA SER A 481 -36.57 -28.34 8.45
C SER A 481 -35.64 -28.11 9.66
N LEU A 482 -34.35 -27.97 9.40
CA LEU A 482 -33.35 -27.57 10.36
C LEU A 482 -32.61 -26.35 9.80
N THR A 483 -32.65 -25.24 10.51
CA THR A 483 -31.90 -24.05 10.19
C THR A 483 -30.87 -23.77 11.27
N LEU A 484 -29.61 -23.72 10.91
CA LEU A 484 -28.53 -23.31 11.79
C LEU A 484 -28.23 -21.85 11.52
N LYS A 485 -28.37 -20.98 12.52
CA LYS A 485 -27.92 -19.60 12.45
C LYS A 485 -26.57 -19.52 13.13
N THR A 486 -25.60 -19.05 12.41
CA THR A 486 -24.25 -18.88 12.90
C THR A 486 -23.92 -17.39 13.01
N MET A 487 -23.16 -17.06 14.01
CA MET A 487 -22.58 -15.71 14.19
C MET A 487 -21.07 -15.84 14.16
N VAL A 488 -20.43 -14.99 13.38
CA VAL A 488 -18.98 -14.89 13.40
C VAL A 488 -18.62 -13.86 14.44
N ARG A 489 -17.91 -14.27 15.48
CA ARG A 489 -17.27 -13.34 16.40
C ARG A 489 -16.01 -12.82 15.74
N GLU A 490 -16.06 -11.60 15.26
CA GLU A 490 -14.94 -10.92 14.65
C GLU A 490 -14.51 -9.75 15.52
N LYS A 491 -13.23 -9.68 15.81
CA LYS A 491 -12.66 -8.56 16.55
C LYS A 491 -12.62 -7.28 15.70
N ASP A 492 -12.50 -7.41 14.38
CA ASP A 492 -12.49 -6.28 13.45
C ASP A 492 -13.89 -6.06 12.83
N ILE A 493 -14.70 -5.24 13.48
CA ILE A 493 -16.07 -4.89 13.02
C ILE A 493 -16.09 -4.08 11.70
N PHE A 494 -14.95 -3.56 11.25
CA PHE A 494 -14.82 -2.80 10.01
C PHE A 494 -14.57 -3.69 8.80
N ARG A 495 -14.27 -4.98 8.99
CA ARG A 495 -13.96 -5.92 7.94
C ARG A 495 -15.21 -6.53 7.33
N LYS A 496 -15.53 -6.18 6.08
CA LYS A 496 -16.54 -6.90 5.29
C LYS A 496 -15.99 -8.26 4.88
N LYS A 497 -16.55 -9.36 5.40
CA LYS A 497 -16.21 -10.72 4.96
C LYS A 497 -17.21 -11.22 3.92
N MET A 498 -16.68 -11.79 2.84
CA MET A 498 -17.46 -12.65 1.97
C MET A 498 -17.32 -14.09 2.49
N PHE A 499 -18.41 -14.69 2.92
CA PHE A 499 -18.46 -16.10 3.29
C PHE A 499 -18.83 -16.91 2.05
N ARG A 500 -18.01 -17.93 1.72
CA ARG A 500 -18.44 -19.02 0.85
C ARG A 500 -18.77 -20.22 1.74
N PHE A 501 -20.00 -20.68 1.66
CA PHE A 501 -20.38 -21.99 2.17
C PHE A 501 -20.08 -23.02 1.08
N ASN A 502 -19.26 -24.02 1.37
CA ASN A 502 -19.06 -25.20 0.52
C ASN A 502 -20.10 -26.24 0.83
#